data_872a569ae56b3210e5a61e41e2204d96
#
_entry.id   872a569ae56b3210e5a61e41e2204d96
#
_cell.length_a   1.000
_cell.length_b   1.000
_cell.length_c   1.000
_cell.angle_alpha   90.00
_cell.angle_beta   90.00
_cell.angle_gamma   90.00
#
_symmetry.space_group_name_H-M   'P 1'
#
loop_
_entity.id
_entity.type
_entity.pdbx_description
1 polymer ?
#
loop_
_entity_poly.entity_id
_entity_poly.type
_entity_poly.pdbx_seq_one_letter_code
_entity_poly.pdbx_strand_id
1 'polypeptide(L)'
;ALTGLPGRGVQVCICDISMPDISGLELLSQLPKGMATIMLSVHDSPALIEQALNAGARGFLSKRCSPDELIAAVRTVAAGGCYLTPDIAMKLAAGRQDPLTKRERQVAEKLAQGMAVKEIAAELGLSPKTVHVHRANLLEKLGVSNDVELARRMFDSWQ
;
A
#
# COMPACT_ATOMS: atom_id res chain seq x y z
N ALA A 1 -7.34 22.85 -11.52
CA ALA A 1 -6.60 21.93 -12.40
C ALA A 1 -7.55 20.99 -13.16
N LEU A 2 -8.60 20.45 -12.52
CA LEU A 2 -9.54 19.50 -13.15
C LEU A 2 -10.45 20.11 -14.23
N THR A 3 -10.74 21.39 -14.17
CA THR A 3 -11.61 22.09 -15.12
C THR A 3 -11.02 22.26 -16.53
N GLY A 4 -9.72 22.03 -16.71
CA GLY A 4 -9.05 22.16 -18.00
C GLY A 4 -8.83 20.88 -18.79
N LEU A 5 -9.14 19.71 -18.23
CA LEU A 5 -8.86 18.40 -18.84
C LEU A 5 -9.91 17.93 -19.88
N PRO A 6 -11.23 18.16 -19.70
CA PRO A 6 -12.22 17.74 -20.68
C PRO A 6 -12.06 18.50 -22.00
N GLY A 7 -11.90 17.78 -23.10
CA GLY A 7 -11.89 18.34 -24.46
C GLY A 7 -10.50 18.69 -25.05
N ARG A 8 -9.39 18.51 -24.32
CA ARG A 8 -8.05 18.80 -24.84
C ARG A 8 -7.29 17.60 -25.42
N GLY A 9 -7.91 16.44 -25.55
CA GLY A 9 -7.26 15.24 -26.09
C GLY A 9 -6.12 14.68 -25.20
N VAL A 10 -6.15 14.97 -23.89
CA VAL A 10 -5.18 14.43 -22.92
C VAL A 10 -5.39 12.93 -22.79
N GLN A 11 -4.38 12.15 -23.13
CA GLN A 11 -4.43 10.69 -23.09
C GLN A 11 -3.86 10.12 -21.78
N VAL A 12 -2.85 10.77 -21.21
CA VAL A 12 -2.15 10.34 -19.99
C VAL A 12 -2.03 11.50 -19.03
N CYS A 13 -2.36 11.27 -17.79
CA CYS A 13 -2.14 12.18 -16.69
C CYS A 13 -0.96 11.69 -15.85
N ILE A 14 0.01 12.57 -15.59
CA ILE A 14 1.08 12.30 -14.63
C ILE A 14 0.77 13.08 -13.36
N CYS A 15 0.63 12.39 -12.25
CA CYS A 15 0.21 12.94 -10.98
C CYS A 15 1.23 12.69 -9.88
N ASP A 16 1.62 13.75 -9.18
CA ASP A 16 2.40 13.64 -7.94
C ASP A 16 1.48 13.20 -6.79
N ILE A 17 1.93 12.22 -6.00
CA ILE A 17 1.18 11.78 -4.81
C ILE A 17 1.21 12.83 -3.70
N SER A 18 2.36 13.48 -3.51
CA SER A 18 2.59 14.43 -2.43
C SER A 18 2.39 15.87 -2.92
N MET A 19 1.14 16.31 -2.96
CA MET A 19 0.79 17.69 -3.27
C MET A 19 0.25 18.41 -2.02
N PRO A 20 0.48 19.75 -1.88
CA PRO A 20 0.15 20.48 -0.65
C PRO A 20 -1.34 20.56 -0.33
N ASP A 21 -2.22 20.68 -1.33
CA ASP A 21 -3.65 20.96 -1.13
C ASP A 21 -4.54 19.73 -1.22
N ILE A 22 -4.17 18.77 -2.07
CA ILE A 22 -4.92 17.55 -2.31
C ILE A 22 -3.93 16.40 -2.56
N SER A 23 -4.19 15.25 -1.97
CA SER A 23 -3.40 14.05 -2.26
C SER A 23 -3.57 13.63 -3.71
N GLY A 24 -2.49 13.18 -4.36
CA GLY A 24 -2.57 12.61 -5.71
C GLY A 24 -3.52 11.42 -5.81
N LEU A 25 -3.65 10.63 -4.74
CA LEU A 25 -4.62 9.53 -4.66
C LEU A 25 -6.07 10.04 -4.66
N GLU A 26 -6.33 11.12 -3.95
CA GLU A 26 -7.63 11.75 -3.92
C GLU A 26 -7.96 12.38 -5.29
N LEU A 27 -6.98 13.06 -5.90
CA LEU A 27 -7.11 13.57 -7.26
C LEU A 27 -7.41 12.45 -8.27
N LEU A 28 -6.74 11.31 -8.15
CA LEU A 28 -6.94 10.15 -9.01
C LEU A 28 -8.42 9.69 -9.02
N SER A 29 -9.06 9.70 -7.86
CA SER A 29 -10.47 9.32 -7.73
C SER A 29 -11.44 10.30 -8.42
N GLN A 30 -11.00 11.54 -8.67
CA GLN A 30 -11.77 12.60 -9.31
C GLN A 30 -11.51 12.73 -10.81
N LEU A 31 -10.53 12.01 -11.35
CA LEU A 31 -10.23 12.02 -12.78
C LEU A 31 -11.34 11.34 -13.60
N PRO A 32 -11.54 11.77 -14.85
CA PRO A 32 -12.51 11.13 -15.74
C PRO A 32 -12.24 9.62 -15.87
N LYS A 33 -13.28 8.82 -15.84
CA LYS A 33 -13.18 7.37 -16.03
C LYS A 33 -12.50 7.05 -17.38
N GLY A 34 -11.48 6.22 -17.35
CA GLY A 34 -10.72 5.82 -18.52
C GLY A 34 -9.49 6.69 -18.82
N MET A 35 -9.25 7.76 -18.07
CA MET A 35 -8.00 8.50 -18.19
C MET A 35 -6.84 7.66 -17.64
N ALA A 36 -5.88 7.39 -18.49
CA ALA A 36 -4.67 6.68 -18.09
C ALA A 36 -3.81 7.57 -17.18
N THR A 37 -3.45 7.08 -16.00
CA THR A 37 -2.74 7.88 -15.00
C THR A 37 -1.48 7.19 -14.52
N ILE A 38 -0.39 7.96 -14.46
CA ILE A 38 0.89 7.58 -13.88
C ILE A 38 1.08 8.35 -12.58
N MET A 39 1.34 7.64 -11.49
CA MET A 39 1.66 8.26 -10.20
C MET A 39 3.16 8.40 -10.04
N LEU A 40 3.60 9.58 -9.59
CA LEU A 40 4.97 9.86 -9.19
C LEU A 40 5.05 10.03 -7.68
N SER A 41 6.03 9.42 -7.04
CA SER A 41 6.25 9.55 -5.60
C SER A 41 7.72 9.51 -5.21
N VAL A 42 8.07 10.24 -4.15
CA VAL A 42 9.36 10.05 -3.45
C VAL A 42 9.29 8.85 -2.50
N HIS A 43 8.08 8.44 -2.13
CA HIS A 43 7.80 7.29 -1.26
C HIS A 43 7.21 6.15 -2.09
N ASP A 44 7.75 4.97 -1.93
CA ASP A 44 7.42 3.78 -2.70
C ASP A 44 7.15 2.56 -1.81
N SER A 45 6.46 2.81 -0.69
CA SER A 45 6.03 1.71 0.19
C SER A 45 5.01 0.81 -0.53
N PRO A 46 5.04 -0.51 -0.27
CA PRO A 46 4.09 -1.45 -0.87
C PRO A 46 2.62 -1.03 -0.72
N ALA A 47 2.24 -0.56 0.46
CA ALA A 47 0.89 -0.09 0.73
C ALA A 47 0.48 1.10 -0.15
N LEU A 48 1.38 2.06 -0.36
CA LEU A 48 1.12 3.23 -1.21
C LEU A 48 0.99 2.85 -2.68
N ILE A 49 1.86 1.94 -3.15
CA ILE A 49 1.80 1.41 -4.52
C ILE A 49 0.47 0.70 -4.74
N GLU A 50 0.07 -0.18 -3.82
CA GLU A 50 -1.18 -0.93 -3.89
C GLU A 50 -2.41 -0.01 -3.88
N GLN A 51 -2.43 0.99 -3.00
CA GLN A 51 -3.49 2.00 -2.97
C GLN A 51 -3.61 2.75 -4.30
N ALA A 52 -2.50 3.16 -4.91
CA ALA A 52 -2.51 3.84 -6.20
C ALA A 52 -3.07 2.96 -7.32
N LEU A 53 -2.64 1.70 -7.39
CA LEU A 53 -3.12 0.75 -8.40
C LEU A 53 -4.60 0.42 -8.21
N ASN A 54 -5.05 0.21 -6.97
CA ASN A 54 -6.46 -0.05 -6.65
C ASN A 54 -7.36 1.16 -6.94
N ALA A 55 -6.82 2.38 -6.79
CA ALA A 55 -7.52 3.61 -7.16
C ALA A 55 -7.59 3.85 -8.69
N GLY A 56 -6.94 2.99 -9.49
CA GLY A 56 -7.02 3.01 -10.94
C GLY A 56 -5.78 3.56 -11.66
N ALA A 57 -4.67 3.79 -10.96
CA ALA A 57 -3.42 4.15 -11.61
C ALA A 57 -2.93 3.03 -12.54
N ARG A 58 -2.46 3.40 -13.71
CA ARG A 58 -1.87 2.49 -14.70
C ARG A 58 -0.37 2.44 -14.65
N GLY A 59 0.26 3.39 -13.97
CA GLY A 59 1.69 3.44 -13.75
C GLY A 59 2.05 3.98 -12.38
N PHE A 60 3.15 3.50 -11.83
CA PHE A 60 3.76 4.02 -10.61
C PHE A 60 5.26 4.09 -10.80
N LEU A 61 5.82 5.28 -10.58
CA LEU A 61 7.27 5.53 -10.68
C LEU A 61 7.76 6.31 -9.47
N SER A 62 9.00 6.05 -9.12
CA SER A 62 9.75 6.93 -8.21
C SER A 62 10.04 8.27 -8.90
N LYS A 63 10.00 9.38 -8.15
CA LYS A 63 10.50 10.67 -8.63
C LYS A 63 12.01 10.67 -8.98
N ARG A 64 12.72 9.59 -8.64
CA ARG A 64 14.12 9.36 -8.98
C ARG A 64 14.29 8.60 -10.30
N CYS A 65 13.20 8.25 -10.99
CA CYS A 65 13.27 7.57 -12.27
C CYS A 65 13.98 8.43 -13.32
N SER A 66 14.63 7.76 -14.26
CA SER A 66 15.25 8.46 -15.39
C SER A 66 14.20 9.05 -16.34
N PRO A 67 14.54 10.08 -17.13
CA PRO A 67 13.65 10.59 -18.18
C PRO A 67 13.21 9.51 -19.16
N ASP A 68 14.09 8.58 -19.50
CA ASP A 68 13.79 7.48 -20.43
C ASP A 68 12.77 6.52 -19.86
N GLU A 69 12.84 6.21 -18.54
CA GLU A 69 11.83 5.40 -17.85
C GLU A 69 10.46 6.09 -17.83
N LEU A 70 10.43 7.41 -17.59
CA LEU A 70 9.19 8.17 -17.62
C LEU A 70 8.56 8.15 -19.03
N ILE A 71 9.36 8.34 -20.07
CA ILE A 71 8.90 8.29 -21.46
C ILE A 71 8.36 6.90 -21.80
N ALA A 72 9.07 5.84 -21.39
CA ALA A 72 8.63 4.46 -21.60
C ALA A 72 7.30 4.19 -20.89
N ALA A 73 7.15 4.67 -19.66
CA ALA A 73 5.91 4.56 -18.90
C ALA A 73 4.74 5.26 -19.59
N VAL A 74 4.95 6.50 -20.06
CA VAL A 74 3.91 7.27 -20.80
C VAL A 74 3.47 6.53 -22.05
N ARG A 75 4.40 6.02 -22.84
CA ARG A 75 4.08 5.27 -24.08
C ARG A 75 3.29 4.00 -23.78
N THR A 76 3.73 3.23 -22.76
CA THR A 76 3.07 1.99 -22.37
C THR A 76 1.65 2.24 -21.86
N VAL A 77 1.49 3.25 -21.01
CA VAL A 77 0.20 3.59 -20.40
C VAL A 77 -0.75 4.22 -21.45
N ALA A 78 -0.24 5.03 -22.36
CA ALA A 78 -1.00 5.59 -23.47
C ALA A 78 -1.54 4.48 -24.41
N ALA A 79 -0.78 3.40 -24.58
CA ALA A 79 -1.19 2.22 -25.35
C ALA A 79 -2.17 1.29 -24.60
N GLY A 80 -2.60 1.67 -23.39
CA GLY A 80 -3.54 0.89 -22.56
C GLY A 80 -2.88 -0.14 -21.65
N GLY A 81 -1.55 -0.19 -21.58
CA GLY A 81 -0.79 -1.07 -20.69
C GLY A 81 -0.65 -0.51 -19.28
N CYS A 82 0.04 -1.28 -18.43
CA CYS A 82 0.48 -0.85 -17.11
C CYS A 82 2.01 -0.78 -17.06
N TYR A 83 2.54 0.15 -16.30
CA TYR A 83 3.99 0.31 -16.17
C TYR A 83 4.40 0.40 -14.69
N LEU A 84 5.24 -0.53 -14.28
CA LEU A 84 5.94 -0.54 -13.00
C LEU A 84 7.41 -0.82 -13.28
N THR A 85 8.30 -0.08 -12.63
CA THR A 85 9.72 -0.43 -12.70
C THR A 85 9.97 -1.75 -11.94
N PRO A 86 11.05 -2.51 -12.26
CA PRO A 86 11.32 -3.79 -11.61
C PRO A 86 11.42 -3.68 -10.08
N ASP A 87 12.03 -2.61 -9.56
CA ASP A 87 12.15 -2.37 -8.11
C ASP A 87 10.79 -2.11 -7.45
N ILE A 88 9.91 -1.34 -8.09
CA ILE A 88 8.53 -1.11 -7.64
C ILE A 88 7.71 -2.41 -7.67
N ALA A 89 7.84 -3.19 -8.74
CA ALA A 89 7.17 -4.49 -8.85
C ALA A 89 7.65 -5.47 -7.76
N MET A 90 8.94 -5.49 -7.46
CA MET A 90 9.50 -6.30 -6.37
C MET A 90 9.00 -5.86 -5.00
N LYS A 91 8.93 -4.55 -4.73
CA LYS A 91 8.37 -4.01 -3.48
C LYS A 91 6.91 -4.37 -3.32
N LEU A 92 6.12 -4.25 -4.37
CA LEU A 92 4.71 -4.64 -4.36
C LEU A 92 4.54 -6.14 -4.08
N ALA A 93 5.34 -6.99 -4.71
CA ALA A 93 5.33 -8.43 -4.49
C ALA A 93 5.75 -8.79 -3.05
N ALA A 94 6.77 -8.12 -2.50
CA ALA A 94 7.20 -8.29 -1.12
C ALA A 94 6.13 -7.82 -0.11
N GLY A 95 5.41 -6.74 -0.41
CA GLY A 95 4.31 -6.23 0.42
C GLY A 95 3.07 -7.12 0.44
N ARG A 96 2.88 -7.95 -0.58
CA ARG A 96 1.82 -8.97 -0.63
C ARG A 96 2.16 -10.23 0.17
N GLN A 97 3.42 -10.41 0.54
CA GLN A 97 3.79 -11.43 1.50
C GLN A 97 3.37 -10.94 2.87
N ASP A 98 2.74 -11.81 3.63
CA ASP A 98 2.38 -11.52 5.02
C ASP A 98 3.65 -11.12 5.81
N PRO A 99 3.73 -9.90 6.35
CA PRO A 99 4.89 -9.45 7.10
C PRO A 99 5.07 -10.26 8.39
N LEU A 100 4.03 -10.97 8.82
CA LEU A 100 4.02 -11.75 10.04
C LEU A 100 4.49 -13.19 9.81
N THR A 101 5.34 -13.68 10.70
CA THR A 101 5.61 -15.11 10.80
C THR A 101 4.34 -15.86 11.20
N LYS A 102 4.30 -17.17 10.98
CA LYS A 102 3.16 -18.02 11.38
C LYS A 102 2.80 -17.83 12.88
N ARG A 103 3.80 -17.69 13.76
CA ARG A 103 3.58 -17.48 15.19
C ARG A 103 3.08 -16.08 15.52
N GLU A 104 3.63 -15.06 14.89
CA GLU A 104 3.16 -13.67 15.04
C GLU A 104 1.71 -13.54 14.57
N ARG A 105 1.34 -14.19 13.46
CA ARG A 105 -0.05 -14.23 12.99
C ARG A 105 -0.98 -14.88 14.01
N GLN A 106 -0.63 -16.06 14.54
CA GLN A 106 -1.44 -16.73 15.56
C GLN A 106 -1.64 -15.85 16.80
N VAL A 107 -0.60 -15.14 17.24
CA VAL A 107 -0.69 -14.20 18.37
C VAL A 107 -1.56 -13.00 17.99
N ALA A 108 -1.40 -12.43 16.79
CA ALA A 108 -2.18 -11.29 16.31
C ALA A 108 -3.69 -11.59 16.26
N GLU A 109 -4.07 -12.74 15.72
CA GLU A 109 -5.48 -13.18 15.65
C GLU A 109 -6.13 -13.27 17.03
N LYS A 110 -5.42 -13.81 18.01
CA LYS A 110 -5.92 -13.96 19.37
C LYS A 110 -5.99 -12.64 20.13
N LEU A 111 -5.00 -11.76 19.94
CA LEU A 111 -5.04 -10.40 20.46
C LEU A 111 -6.21 -9.59 19.87
N ALA A 112 -6.46 -9.73 18.57
CA ALA A 112 -7.58 -9.08 17.91
C ALA A 112 -8.95 -9.58 18.41
N GLN A 113 -9.01 -10.81 18.91
CA GLN A 113 -10.19 -11.38 19.59
C GLN A 113 -10.34 -10.93 21.07
N GLY A 114 -9.38 -10.15 21.56
CA GLY A 114 -9.39 -9.64 22.94
C GLY A 114 -8.87 -10.63 23.99
N MET A 115 -8.18 -11.69 23.58
CA MET A 115 -7.60 -12.66 24.51
C MET A 115 -6.43 -12.08 25.31
N ALA A 116 -6.36 -12.41 26.58
CA ALA A 116 -5.26 -11.99 27.44
C ALA A 116 -3.97 -12.77 27.11
N VAL A 117 -2.80 -12.13 27.30
CA VAL A 117 -1.49 -12.74 27.00
C VAL A 117 -1.29 -14.10 27.69
N LYS A 118 -1.81 -14.27 28.92
CA LYS A 118 -1.72 -15.54 29.65
C LYS A 118 -2.53 -16.65 28.99
N GLU A 119 -3.70 -16.34 28.46
CA GLU A 119 -4.58 -17.27 27.75
C GLU A 119 -3.96 -17.68 26.42
N ILE A 120 -3.42 -16.70 25.68
CA ILE A 120 -2.70 -16.94 24.41
C ILE A 120 -1.48 -17.85 24.66
N ALA A 121 -0.73 -17.59 25.71
CA ALA A 121 0.43 -18.40 26.07
C ALA A 121 0.04 -19.86 26.37
N ALA A 122 -1.01 -20.07 27.14
CA ALA A 122 -1.52 -21.41 27.45
C ALA A 122 -2.01 -22.14 26.19
N GLU A 123 -2.76 -21.47 25.34
CA GLU A 123 -3.34 -22.08 24.14
C GLU A 123 -2.30 -22.40 23.06
N LEU A 124 -1.26 -21.56 22.92
CA LEU A 124 -0.19 -21.78 21.93
C LEU A 124 0.98 -22.59 22.47
N GLY A 125 0.96 -23.01 23.74
CA GLY A 125 2.07 -23.73 24.38
C GLY A 125 3.33 -22.88 24.52
N LEU A 126 3.17 -21.57 24.77
CA LEU A 126 4.24 -20.61 24.91
C LEU A 126 4.32 -20.05 26.35
N SER A 127 5.44 -19.42 26.70
CA SER A 127 5.50 -18.62 27.90
C SER A 127 4.87 -17.22 27.66
N PRO A 128 4.29 -16.57 28.70
CA PRO A 128 3.79 -15.19 28.55
C PRO A 128 4.88 -14.23 28.06
N LYS A 129 6.12 -14.42 28.47
CA LYS A 129 7.27 -13.64 27.98
C LYS A 129 7.46 -13.77 26.47
N THR A 130 7.35 -14.97 25.94
CA THR A 130 7.46 -15.25 24.49
C THR A 130 6.30 -14.60 23.73
N VAL A 131 5.09 -14.62 24.27
CA VAL A 131 3.94 -13.94 23.66
C VAL A 131 4.17 -12.43 23.63
N HIS A 132 4.72 -11.83 24.67
CA HIS A 132 5.09 -10.41 24.68
C HIS A 132 6.12 -10.06 23.61
N VAL A 133 7.12 -10.91 23.36
CA VAL A 133 8.10 -10.72 22.28
C VAL A 133 7.42 -10.76 20.92
N HIS A 134 6.59 -11.76 20.66
CA HIS A 134 5.82 -11.84 19.40
C HIS A 134 4.90 -10.64 19.23
N ARG A 135 4.22 -10.20 20.30
CA ARG A 135 3.36 -9.01 20.28
C ARG A 135 4.15 -7.75 19.92
N ALA A 136 5.30 -7.52 20.52
CA ALA A 136 6.14 -6.37 20.19
C ALA A 136 6.55 -6.38 18.71
N ASN A 137 7.05 -7.51 18.23
CA ASN A 137 7.50 -7.67 16.84
C ASN A 137 6.36 -7.46 15.82
N LEU A 138 5.19 -8.04 16.09
CA LEU A 138 4.05 -7.90 15.16
C LEU A 138 3.49 -6.48 15.13
N LEU A 139 3.43 -5.77 16.27
CA LEU A 139 3.01 -4.37 16.32
C LEU A 139 3.97 -3.49 15.52
N GLU A 140 5.27 -3.69 15.67
CA GLU A 140 6.31 -2.99 14.90
C GLU A 140 6.18 -3.27 13.40
N LYS A 141 6.08 -4.54 12.99
CA LYS A 141 5.94 -4.96 11.59
C LYS A 141 4.68 -4.42 10.93
N LEU A 142 3.60 -4.33 11.68
CA LEU A 142 2.33 -3.80 11.19
C LEU A 142 2.24 -2.26 11.31
N GLY A 143 3.18 -1.60 11.99
CA GLY A 143 3.15 -0.17 12.20
C GLY A 143 1.96 0.31 13.04
N VAL A 144 1.54 -0.49 14.02
CA VAL A 144 0.47 -0.18 14.97
C VAL A 144 1.00 -0.09 16.39
N SER A 145 0.37 0.76 17.23
CA SER A 145 0.89 1.09 18.55
C SER A 145 0.27 0.27 19.70
N ASN A 146 -0.89 -0.35 19.44
CA ASN A 146 -1.64 -1.07 20.46
C ASN A 146 -2.57 -2.14 19.86
N ASP A 147 -3.17 -2.97 20.73
CA ASP A 147 -4.01 -4.08 20.31
C ASP A 147 -5.35 -3.62 19.70
N VAL A 148 -5.83 -2.41 20.00
CA VAL A 148 -7.05 -1.84 19.42
C VAL A 148 -6.79 -1.49 17.94
N GLU A 149 -5.67 -0.83 17.67
CA GLU A 149 -5.24 -0.54 16.30
C GLU A 149 -4.95 -1.82 15.52
N LEU A 150 -4.36 -2.83 16.17
CA LEU A 150 -4.15 -4.15 15.60
C LEU A 150 -5.47 -4.80 15.18
N ALA A 151 -6.45 -4.84 16.08
CA ALA A 151 -7.77 -5.41 15.80
C ALA A 151 -8.44 -4.71 14.63
N ARG A 152 -8.44 -3.37 14.61
CA ARG A 152 -8.98 -2.58 13.51
C ARG A 152 -8.30 -2.92 12.18
N ARG A 153 -6.98 -2.96 12.14
CA ARG A 153 -6.21 -3.26 10.92
C ARG A 153 -6.49 -4.68 10.40
N MET A 154 -6.63 -5.65 11.30
CA MET A 154 -6.96 -7.02 10.92
C MET A 154 -8.39 -7.13 10.37
N PHE A 155 -9.34 -6.41 10.93
CA PHE A 155 -10.71 -6.33 10.41
C PHE A 155 -10.75 -5.74 9.00
N ASP A 156 -10.01 -4.66 8.74
CA ASP A 156 -9.95 -4.00 7.43
C ASP A 156 -9.29 -4.88 6.35
N SER A 157 -8.38 -5.78 6.74
CA SER A 157 -7.72 -6.71 5.80
C SER A 157 -8.53 -7.97 5.48
N TRP A 158 -9.65 -8.20 6.17
CA TRP A 158 -10.54 -9.35 5.95
C TRP A 158 -11.78 -9.00 5.11
N GLN A 159 -11.94 -7.74 4.75
CA GLN A 159 -12.97 -7.26 3.81
C GLN A 159 -12.41 -7.07 2.39
#